data_0f75ae08454d789146bcbef268d06f7f
#
_entry.id   0f75ae08454d789146bcbef268d06f7f
#
_cell.length_a   1.000
_cell.length_b   1.000
_cell.length_c   1.000
_cell.angle_alpha   90.00
_cell.angle_beta   90.00
_cell.angle_gamma   90.00
#
_symmetry.space_group_name_H-M   'P 1'
#
loop_
_entity.id
_entity.type
_entity.pdbx_description
1 polymer ?
#
loop_
_entity_poly.entity_id
_entity_poly.type
_entity_poly.pdbx_seq_one_letter_code
_entity_poly.pdbx_strand_id
1 'polypeptide(L)'
;SVLLGGIHFASTWLGKVQEAFSAGTLGYLFLLLALFGILIALLDSSGAVTEFAAWLSRYANSRKKTLFITYILGLSIFVDDYLNNMAISTAMKKVSDSHKIPRTMLGYVVNGTGATDCVIIPISTWAVFYAGLFKQFGVTVNGSGTQAYFAAIPYMFYPWITLIVLILVILGVIPKMGVIKKHDKIAMETGVVCTTDVSLDGVEIQAPDFESIIGENSKARPWNFLVPLVVLVGVTILADINVMAGCMAGIAVTAVLMLAQRKIKLAEIFDNAYQGVLSMVMICAIITMALTLVQINTATGMPDFVVSILKPILHGALLPAIVFAFCAVYSFFGGGFWDMAMIFMPIVVPLANALGVDPLLPCAALVCASVAGSNTYVCGDAVMITSRALDIKPYYQMMGTLPYAVISYLLSIVCFVVVGFLNL
;
A
#
# COMPACT_ATOMS: atom_id res chain seq x y z
N SER A 1 10.14 -24.43 -15.84
CA SER A 1 11.46 -24.64 -16.48
C SER A 1 11.77 -26.14 -16.70
N VAL A 2 11.31 -27.04 -15.80
CA VAL A 2 11.49 -28.51 -15.99
C VAL A 2 10.78 -28.99 -17.24
N LEU A 3 9.54 -28.55 -17.51
CA LEU A 3 8.79 -28.90 -18.72
C LEU A 3 9.45 -28.36 -20.01
N LEU A 4 10.12 -27.21 -19.94
CA LEU A 4 10.78 -26.58 -21.10
C LEU A 4 12.22 -27.06 -21.31
N GLY A 5 12.94 -27.32 -20.20
CA GLY A 5 14.38 -27.59 -20.22
C GLY A 5 14.76 -29.04 -19.91
N GLY A 6 13.83 -29.90 -19.45
CA GLY A 6 14.16 -31.25 -19.04
C GLY A 6 15.33 -31.30 -18.05
N ILE A 7 16.38 -32.05 -18.36
CA ILE A 7 17.60 -32.12 -17.56
C ILE A 7 18.39 -30.79 -17.49
N HIS A 8 18.16 -29.87 -18.43
CA HIS A 8 18.76 -28.52 -18.46
C HIS A 8 17.87 -27.45 -17.80
N PHE A 9 16.95 -27.83 -16.91
CA PHE A 9 16.01 -26.92 -16.29
C PHE A 9 16.66 -25.71 -15.60
N ALA A 10 17.84 -25.90 -14.98
CA ALA A 10 18.55 -24.85 -14.30
C ALA A 10 19.07 -23.76 -15.27
N SER A 11 19.68 -24.19 -16.39
CA SER A 11 20.14 -23.24 -17.42
C SER A 11 18.97 -22.56 -18.13
N THR A 12 17.87 -23.26 -18.36
CA THR A 12 16.64 -22.66 -18.88
C THR A 12 16.05 -21.63 -17.94
N TRP A 13 16.03 -21.94 -16.62
CA TRP A 13 15.58 -21.00 -15.59
C TRP A 13 16.48 -19.76 -15.53
N LEU A 14 17.79 -19.93 -15.47
CA LEU A 14 18.76 -18.83 -15.49
C LEU A 14 18.62 -17.97 -16.76
N GLY A 15 18.41 -18.57 -17.91
CA GLY A 15 18.14 -17.85 -19.16
C GLY A 15 16.89 -16.98 -19.06
N LYS A 16 15.81 -17.48 -18.45
CA LYS A 16 14.57 -16.70 -18.24
C LYS A 16 14.75 -15.58 -17.22
N VAL A 17 15.55 -15.78 -16.18
CA VAL A 17 15.95 -14.70 -15.26
C VAL A 17 16.73 -13.62 -16.03
N GLN A 18 17.69 -14.01 -16.87
CA GLN A 18 18.48 -13.07 -17.66
C GLN A 18 17.61 -12.29 -18.66
N GLU A 19 16.66 -12.93 -19.33
CA GLU A 19 15.68 -12.28 -20.20
C GLU A 19 14.86 -11.22 -19.41
N ALA A 20 14.39 -11.55 -18.21
CA ALA A 20 13.66 -10.61 -17.36
C ALA A 20 14.50 -9.37 -17.01
N PHE A 21 15.80 -9.56 -16.70
CA PHE A 21 16.72 -8.43 -16.45
C PHE A 21 16.99 -7.62 -17.71
N SER A 22 17.08 -8.26 -18.86
CA SER A 22 17.39 -7.59 -20.14
C SER A 22 16.24 -6.73 -20.67
N ALA A 23 15.03 -6.91 -20.16
CA ALA A 23 13.84 -6.17 -20.59
C ALA A 23 13.86 -4.67 -20.22
N GLY A 24 14.89 -4.18 -19.50
CA GLY A 24 15.06 -2.77 -19.13
C GLY A 24 14.11 -2.27 -18.03
N THR A 25 12.95 -2.89 -17.87
CA THR A 25 11.92 -2.52 -16.88
C THR A 25 12.40 -2.79 -15.45
N LEU A 26 13.09 -3.91 -15.21
CA LEU A 26 13.61 -4.26 -13.88
C LEU A 26 14.62 -3.25 -13.37
N GLY A 27 15.56 -2.80 -14.19
CA GLY A 27 16.57 -1.82 -13.81
C GLY A 27 15.94 -0.49 -13.39
N TYR A 28 14.93 -0.02 -14.12
CA TYR A 28 14.17 1.17 -13.79
C TYR A 28 13.42 1.01 -12.46
N LEU A 29 12.72 -0.12 -12.26
CA LEU A 29 11.96 -0.39 -11.04
C LEU A 29 12.89 -0.48 -9.82
N PHE A 30 14.02 -1.17 -9.95
CA PHE A 30 14.99 -1.32 -8.85
C PHE A 30 15.56 0.02 -8.44
N LEU A 31 15.96 0.86 -9.41
CA LEU A 31 16.49 2.19 -9.12
C LEU A 31 15.43 3.06 -8.42
N LEU A 32 14.20 3.01 -8.91
CA LEU A 32 13.12 3.82 -8.36
C LEU A 32 12.72 3.35 -6.95
N LEU A 33 12.60 2.04 -6.73
CA LEU A 33 12.36 1.49 -5.38
C LEU A 33 13.50 1.80 -4.42
N ALA A 34 14.76 1.73 -4.87
CA ALA A 34 15.90 2.12 -4.06
C ALA A 34 15.83 3.60 -3.63
N LEU A 35 15.46 4.50 -4.55
CA LEU A 35 15.26 5.93 -4.24
C LEU A 35 14.11 6.14 -3.22
N PHE A 36 12.99 5.44 -3.38
CA PHE A 36 11.93 5.47 -2.37
C PHE A 36 12.40 4.95 -1.02
N GLY A 37 13.11 3.82 -0.99
CA GLY A 37 13.68 3.28 0.25
C GLY A 37 14.61 4.27 0.95
N ILE A 38 15.47 4.97 0.20
CA ILE A 38 16.34 6.03 0.74
C ILE A 38 15.51 7.17 1.33
N LEU A 39 14.51 7.66 0.59
CA LEU A 39 13.65 8.75 1.07
C LEU A 39 12.91 8.37 2.35
N ILE A 40 12.31 7.18 2.40
CA ILE A 40 11.60 6.64 3.57
C ILE A 40 12.56 6.54 4.76
N ALA A 41 13.72 5.93 4.58
CA ALA A 41 14.71 5.77 5.65
C ALA A 41 15.21 7.12 6.20
N LEU A 42 15.40 8.14 5.35
CA LEU A 42 15.79 9.48 5.79
C LEU A 42 14.65 10.20 6.53
N LEU A 43 13.41 10.09 6.07
CA LEU A 43 12.25 10.68 6.74
C LEU A 43 11.98 10.02 8.10
N ASP A 44 12.15 8.71 8.20
CA ASP A 44 11.98 7.95 9.43
C ASP A 44 13.09 8.24 10.44
N SER A 45 14.35 8.06 10.05
CA SER A 45 15.51 8.28 10.93
C SER A 45 15.65 9.72 11.43
N SER A 46 15.18 10.69 10.68
CA SER A 46 15.14 12.10 11.08
C SER A 46 14.04 12.44 12.08
N GLY A 47 13.10 11.52 12.33
CA GLY A 47 11.90 11.77 13.13
C GLY A 47 10.90 12.75 12.48
N ALA A 48 11.07 13.07 11.18
CA ALA A 48 10.23 14.05 10.49
C ALA A 48 8.76 13.66 10.49
N VAL A 49 8.47 12.39 10.25
CA VAL A 49 7.10 11.83 10.26
C VAL A 49 6.49 11.90 11.66
N THR A 50 7.27 11.53 12.67
CA THR A 50 6.87 11.56 14.08
C THR A 50 6.59 12.99 14.56
N GLU A 51 7.43 13.95 14.19
CA GLU A 51 7.22 15.39 14.50
C GLU A 51 5.95 15.93 13.83
N PHE A 52 5.69 15.55 12.59
CA PHE A 52 4.48 15.95 11.87
C PHE A 52 3.22 15.38 12.56
N ALA A 53 3.24 14.09 12.88
CA ALA A 53 2.14 13.45 13.59
C ALA A 53 1.90 14.06 14.98
N ALA A 54 2.96 14.36 15.73
CA ALA A 54 2.87 15.03 17.01
C ALA A 54 2.33 16.47 16.91
N TRP A 55 2.71 17.19 15.86
CA TRP A 55 2.16 18.52 15.62
C TRP A 55 0.65 18.47 15.38
N LEU A 56 0.19 17.56 14.54
CA LEU A 56 -1.22 17.43 14.18
C LEU A 56 -2.06 16.87 15.35
N SER A 57 -1.48 15.97 16.17
CA SER A 57 -2.17 15.38 17.33
C SER A 57 -2.59 16.38 18.39
N ARG A 58 -1.95 17.57 18.46
CA ARG A 58 -2.32 18.67 19.39
C ARG A 58 -3.75 19.16 19.20
N TYR A 59 -4.32 18.95 18.00
CA TYR A 59 -5.69 19.34 17.68
C TYR A 59 -6.71 18.24 18.00
N ALA A 60 -6.26 17.08 18.46
CA ALA A 60 -7.06 15.90 18.78
C ALA A 60 -7.69 16.01 20.18
N ASN A 61 -8.68 16.89 20.35
CA ASN A 61 -9.28 17.21 21.65
C ASN A 61 -10.65 16.55 21.91
N SER A 62 -11.06 15.61 21.06
CA SER A 62 -12.28 14.80 21.24
C SER A 62 -12.20 13.52 20.42
N ARG A 63 -13.01 12.50 20.78
CA ARG A 63 -13.04 11.21 20.08
C ARG A 63 -13.15 11.33 18.56
N LYS A 64 -14.13 12.12 18.06
CA LYS A 64 -14.32 12.32 16.62
C LYS A 64 -13.14 13.04 15.98
N LYS A 65 -12.63 14.10 16.63
CA LYS A 65 -11.47 14.83 16.11
C LYS A 65 -10.21 13.98 16.12
N THR A 66 -9.99 13.15 17.13
CA THR A 66 -8.86 12.22 17.17
C THR A 66 -8.87 11.26 15.99
N LEU A 67 -10.01 10.60 15.73
CA LEU A 67 -10.17 9.71 14.59
C LEU A 67 -10.05 10.44 13.24
N PHE A 68 -10.61 11.66 13.15
CA PHE A 68 -10.50 12.48 11.94
C PHE A 68 -9.06 12.93 11.68
N ILE A 69 -8.33 13.33 12.73
CA ILE A 69 -6.90 13.66 12.63
C ILE A 69 -6.09 12.43 12.23
N THR A 70 -6.38 11.27 12.79
CA THR A 70 -5.76 9.99 12.36
C THR A 70 -6.00 9.73 10.88
N TYR A 71 -7.21 9.97 10.39
CA TYR A 71 -7.56 9.85 8.98
C TYR A 71 -6.75 10.83 8.10
N ILE A 72 -6.66 12.10 8.51
CA ILE A 72 -5.87 13.11 7.77
C ILE A 72 -4.37 12.76 7.79
N LEU A 73 -3.84 12.27 8.92
CA LEU A 73 -2.46 11.76 8.98
C LEU A 73 -2.26 10.61 8.00
N GLY A 74 -3.22 9.67 7.94
CA GLY A 74 -3.22 8.60 6.97
C GLY A 74 -3.06 9.12 5.55
N LEU A 75 -3.92 10.01 5.12
CA LEU A 75 -3.87 10.62 3.79
C LEU A 75 -2.61 11.46 3.53
N SER A 76 -1.92 11.92 4.57
CA SER A 76 -0.72 12.75 4.42
C SER A 76 0.56 11.93 4.27
N ILE A 77 0.61 10.71 4.80
CA ILE A 77 1.81 9.85 4.80
C ILE A 77 1.66 8.76 3.73
N PHE A 78 1.40 9.16 2.50
CA PHE A 78 1.07 8.29 1.37
C PHE A 78 2.28 7.66 0.67
N VAL A 79 3.49 8.01 1.06
CA VAL A 79 4.72 7.59 0.36
C VAL A 79 4.89 6.07 0.43
N ASP A 80 4.54 5.50 1.59
CA ASP A 80 4.67 4.07 1.86
C ASP A 80 3.70 3.64 2.96
N ASP A 81 3.04 2.49 2.80
CA ASP A 81 2.03 1.99 3.72
C ASP A 81 2.61 1.45 5.04
N TYR A 82 3.83 0.91 5.04
CA TYR A 82 4.50 0.47 6.28
C TYR A 82 4.83 1.67 7.17
N LEU A 83 5.42 2.71 6.57
CA LEU A 83 5.72 3.97 7.25
C LEU A 83 4.44 4.60 7.80
N ASN A 84 3.36 4.66 7.00
CA ASN A 84 2.05 5.15 7.39
C ASN A 84 1.52 4.40 8.62
N ASN A 85 1.39 3.07 8.51
CA ASN A 85 0.80 2.24 9.56
C ASN A 85 1.59 2.32 10.87
N MET A 86 2.93 2.26 10.83
CA MET A 86 3.76 2.28 12.01
C MET A 86 3.77 3.65 12.68
N ALA A 87 4.04 4.71 11.92
CA ALA A 87 4.17 6.05 12.48
C ALA A 87 2.87 6.58 13.09
N ILE A 88 1.74 6.38 12.39
CA ILE A 88 0.45 6.87 12.87
C ILE A 88 -0.05 6.05 14.06
N SER A 89 0.10 4.72 14.02
CA SER A 89 -0.25 3.88 15.17
C SER A 89 0.49 4.32 16.42
N THR A 90 1.80 4.51 16.32
CA THR A 90 2.63 4.94 17.45
C THR A 90 2.24 6.33 17.95
N ALA A 91 2.10 7.29 17.04
CA ALA A 91 1.80 8.68 17.39
C ALA A 91 0.41 8.87 18.01
N MET A 92 -0.60 8.15 17.49
CA MET A 92 -1.99 8.35 17.89
C MET A 92 -2.45 7.42 19.02
N LYS A 93 -1.67 6.40 19.37
CA LYS A 93 -2.01 5.41 20.41
C LYS A 93 -2.39 6.05 21.74
N LYS A 94 -1.46 6.80 22.35
CA LYS A 94 -1.71 7.46 23.66
C LYS A 94 -2.84 8.48 23.58
N VAL A 95 -2.92 9.25 22.48
CA VAL A 95 -3.97 10.25 22.25
C VAL A 95 -5.34 9.60 22.12
N SER A 96 -5.44 8.46 21.42
CA SER A 96 -6.68 7.70 21.31
C SER A 96 -7.09 7.07 22.64
N ASP A 97 -6.13 6.53 23.40
CA ASP A 97 -6.35 5.94 24.70
C ASP A 97 -6.93 6.96 25.72
N SER A 98 -6.40 8.20 25.73
CA SER A 98 -6.90 9.29 26.58
C SER A 98 -8.36 9.67 26.29
N HIS A 99 -8.81 9.46 25.06
CA HIS A 99 -10.20 9.68 24.65
C HIS A 99 -11.06 8.43 24.69
N LYS A 100 -10.60 7.33 25.31
CA LYS A 100 -11.32 6.05 25.43
C LYS A 100 -11.74 5.47 24.07
N ILE A 101 -10.90 5.68 23.04
CA ILE A 101 -11.11 5.08 21.71
C ILE A 101 -10.50 3.67 21.75
N PRO A 102 -11.26 2.61 21.44
CA PRO A 102 -10.68 1.28 21.44
C PRO A 102 -9.59 1.19 20.35
N ARG A 103 -8.47 0.57 20.65
CA ARG A 103 -7.33 0.45 19.74
C ARG A 103 -7.70 -0.27 18.44
N THR A 104 -8.70 -1.16 18.44
CA THR A 104 -9.25 -1.77 17.23
C THR A 104 -9.92 -0.75 16.30
N MET A 105 -10.54 0.30 16.84
CA MET A 105 -11.09 1.40 16.02
C MET A 105 -9.96 2.28 15.47
N LEU A 106 -8.94 2.58 16.28
CA LEU A 106 -7.77 3.30 15.81
C LEU A 106 -7.08 2.51 14.69
N GLY A 107 -6.86 1.21 14.90
CA GLY A 107 -6.26 0.34 13.90
C GLY A 107 -7.07 0.23 12.62
N TYR A 108 -8.41 0.23 12.70
CA TYR A 108 -9.26 0.27 11.51
C TYR A 108 -9.01 1.55 10.69
N VAL A 109 -8.89 2.71 11.35
CA VAL A 109 -8.62 3.97 10.64
C VAL A 109 -7.22 3.96 10.01
N VAL A 110 -6.20 3.57 10.78
CA VAL A 110 -4.80 3.52 10.29
C VAL A 110 -4.65 2.55 9.13
N ASN A 111 -5.03 1.28 9.32
CA ASN A 111 -4.91 0.26 8.29
C ASN A 111 -5.79 0.56 7.07
N GLY A 112 -6.96 1.18 7.29
CA GLY A 112 -7.88 1.55 6.22
C GLY A 112 -7.41 2.73 5.36
N THR A 113 -6.46 3.55 5.83
CA THR A 113 -5.82 4.61 5.03
C THR A 113 -4.52 4.13 4.39
N GLY A 114 -3.68 3.35 5.05
CA GLY A 114 -2.31 3.03 4.67
C GLY A 114 -2.12 2.60 3.20
N ALA A 115 -2.46 1.36 2.85
CA ALA A 115 -2.34 0.89 1.47
C ALA A 115 -3.35 1.57 0.53
N THR A 116 -4.45 2.08 1.07
CA THR A 116 -5.57 2.66 0.31
C THR A 116 -5.19 3.99 -0.34
N ASP A 117 -4.51 4.87 0.37
CA ASP A 117 -4.05 6.15 -0.17
C ASP A 117 -2.81 5.97 -1.05
N CYS A 118 -1.93 5.01 -0.72
CA CYS A 118 -0.74 4.70 -1.52
C CYS A 118 -1.07 4.32 -2.97
N VAL A 119 -2.21 3.72 -3.26
CA VAL A 119 -2.59 3.38 -4.64
C VAL A 119 -3.32 4.51 -5.36
N ILE A 120 -3.99 5.40 -4.64
CA ILE A 120 -4.71 6.54 -5.24
C ILE A 120 -3.74 7.69 -5.54
N ILE A 121 -2.76 7.89 -4.66
CA ILE A 121 -1.76 8.94 -4.85
C ILE A 121 -0.63 8.39 -5.73
N PRO A 122 -0.45 8.93 -6.94
CA PRO A 122 0.38 8.31 -7.96
C PRO A 122 1.89 8.44 -7.74
N ILE A 123 2.31 8.83 -6.55
CA ILE A 123 3.71 9.09 -6.16
C ILE A 123 4.01 8.34 -4.86
N SER A 124 3.87 7.02 -4.90
CA SER A 124 4.07 6.11 -3.79
C SER A 124 4.82 4.86 -4.24
N THR A 125 5.28 4.04 -3.31
CA THR A 125 5.89 2.72 -3.61
C THR A 125 4.93 1.83 -4.39
N TRP A 126 3.64 1.84 -4.07
CA TRP A 126 2.60 1.06 -4.75
C TRP A 126 2.35 1.55 -6.18
N ALA A 127 2.19 2.86 -6.36
CA ALA A 127 1.96 3.45 -7.68
C ALA A 127 3.10 3.14 -8.65
N VAL A 128 4.34 3.23 -8.17
CA VAL A 128 5.54 2.92 -8.96
C VAL A 128 5.59 1.46 -9.36
N PHE A 129 5.32 0.56 -8.42
CA PHE A 129 5.29 -0.88 -8.67
C PHE A 129 4.26 -1.23 -9.75
N TYR A 130 3.02 -0.78 -9.60
CA TYR A 130 1.96 -1.06 -10.57
C TYR A 130 2.17 -0.37 -11.92
N ALA A 131 2.67 0.86 -11.96
CA ALA A 131 3.03 1.54 -13.21
C ALA A 131 4.10 0.76 -13.99
N GLY A 132 5.06 0.17 -13.27
CA GLY A 132 6.05 -0.73 -13.85
C GLY A 132 5.44 -2.00 -14.45
N LEU A 133 4.52 -2.63 -13.72
CA LEU A 133 3.79 -3.80 -14.22
C LEU A 133 2.91 -3.45 -15.43
N PHE A 134 2.19 -2.33 -15.40
CA PHE A 134 1.40 -1.85 -16.54
C PHE A 134 2.26 -1.74 -17.79
N LYS A 135 3.43 -1.09 -17.68
CA LYS A 135 4.39 -0.99 -18.79
C LYS A 135 4.86 -2.36 -19.25
N GLN A 136 5.18 -3.26 -18.32
CA GLN A 136 5.68 -4.61 -18.60
C GLN A 136 4.67 -5.44 -19.42
N PHE A 137 3.39 -5.31 -19.12
CA PHE A 137 2.31 -6.04 -19.79
C PHE A 137 1.67 -5.28 -20.95
N GLY A 138 2.28 -4.17 -21.39
CA GLY A 138 1.82 -3.41 -22.55
C GLY A 138 0.57 -2.53 -22.27
N VAL A 139 0.15 -2.39 -21.02
CA VAL A 139 -0.91 -1.47 -20.62
C VAL A 139 -0.29 -0.06 -20.51
N THR A 140 -0.37 0.70 -21.60
CA THR A 140 0.31 2.00 -21.68
C THR A 140 -0.61 3.07 -22.24
N VAL A 141 -0.44 4.30 -21.78
CA VAL A 141 -1.00 5.51 -22.37
C VAL A 141 0.19 6.36 -22.85
N ASN A 142 0.18 6.74 -24.12
CA ASN A 142 1.31 7.43 -24.77
C ASN A 142 2.67 6.69 -24.59
N GLY A 143 2.66 5.36 -24.56
CA GLY A 143 3.84 4.53 -24.34
C GLY A 143 4.37 4.52 -22.89
N SER A 144 3.65 5.12 -21.94
CA SER A 144 4.02 5.21 -20.53
C SER A 144 3.09 4.38 -19.63
N GLY A 145 3.68 3.48 -18.83
CA GLY A 145 2.95 2.75 -17.79
C GLY A 145 2.51 3.66 -16.63
N THR A 146 3.28 4.71 -16.34
CA THR A 146 2.92 5.70 -15.32
C THR A 146 1.68 6.49 -15.73
N GLN A 147 1.57 6.91 -16.98
CA GLN A 147 0.38 7.61 -17.48
C GLN A 147 -0.84 6.66 -17.51
N ALA A 148 -0.65 5.39 -17.85
CA ALA A 148 -1.70 4.38 -17.77
C ALA A 148 -2.16 4.17 -16.31
N TYR A 149 -1.24 4.14 -15.37
CA TYR A 149 -1.59 4.05 -13.95
C TYR A 149 -2.41 5.27 -13.50
N PHE A 150 -2.03 6.49 -13.88
CA PHE A 150 -2.81 7.70 -13.59
C PHE A 150 -4.21 7.65 -14.20
N ALA A 151 -4.33 7.15 -15.43
CA ALA A 151 -5.63 6.95 -16.07
C ALA A 151 -6.50 5.88 -15.38
N ALA A 152 -5.88 4.93 -14.68
CA ALA A 152 -6.56 3.89 -13.93
C ALA A 152 -7.10 4.37 -12.55
N ILE A 153 -6.51 5.41 -11.95
CA ILE A 153 -6.88 5.89 -10.59
C ILE A 153 -8.38 6.15 -10.41
N PRO A 154 -9.10 6.82 -11.34
CA PRO A 154 -10.54 7.00 -11.21
C PRO A 154 -11.35 5.70 -11.14
N TYR A 155 -10.82 4.61 -11.70
CA TYR A 155 -11.43 3.28 -11.70
C TYR A 155 -11.01 2.41 -10.51
N MET A 156 -10.20 2.92 -9.60
CA MET A 156 -9.82 2.23 -8.37
C MET A 156 -10.93 2.32 -7.32
N PHE A 157 -12.07 1.68 -7.57
CA PHE A 157 -13.28 1.86 -6.75
C PHE A 157 -13.11 1.43 -5.30
N TYR A 158 -12.45 0.31 -5.01
CA TYR A 158 -12.29 -0.17 -3.65
C TYR A 158 -11.55 0.83 -2.73
N PRO A 159 -10.40 1.40 -3.10
CA PRO A 159 -9.76 2.46 -2.34
C PRO A 159 -10.66 3.67 -2.09
N TRP A 160 -11.30 4.23 -3.13
CA TRP A 160 -12.18 5.39 -2.99
C TRP A 160 -13.35 5.10 -2.05
N ILE A 161 -14.03 3.97 -2.23
CA ILE A 161 -15.17 3.57 -1.40
C ILE A 161 -14.71 3.33 0.04
N THR A 162 -13.54 2.71 0.25
CA THR A 162 -13.00 2.45 1.59
C THR A 162 -12.74 3.76 2.34
N LEU A 163 -12.13 4.76 1.71
CA LEU A 163 -11.93 6.07 2.32
C LEU A 163 -13.26 6.76 2.65
N ILE A 164 -14.27 6.66 1.76
CA ILE A 164 -15.61 7.20 2.01
C ILE A 164 -16.28 6.47 3.17
N VAL A 165 -16.27 5.14 3.19
CA VAL A 165 -16.86 4.33 4.28
C VAL A 165 -16.18 4.68 5.61
N LEU A 166 -14.85 4.81 5.61
CA LEU A 166 -14.08 5.12 6.80
C LEU A 166 -14.47 6.49 7.40
N ILE A 167 -14.57 7.54 6.58
CA ILE A 167 -15.00 8.85 7.07
C ILE A 167 -16.47 8.83 7.54
N LEU A 168 -17.35 8.09 6.89
CA LEU A 168 -18.74 7.93 7.32
C LEU A 168 -18.85 7.21 8.68
N VAL A 169 -17.97 6.26 8.96
CA VAL A 169 -17.87 5.59 10.28
C VAL A 169 -17.35 6.56 11.33
N ILE A 170 -16.34 7.37 11.03
CA ILE A 170 -15.80 8.40 11.94
C ILE A 170 -16.87 9.43 12.30
N LEU A 171 -17.63 9.88 11.31
CA LEU A 171 -18.73 10.84 11.51
C LEU A 171 -19.91 10.22 12.27
N GLY A 172 -20.03 8.88 12.27
CA GLY A 172 -21.11 8.15 12.92
C GLY A 172 -22.35 7.97 12.04
N VAL A 173 -22.23 8.21 10.72
CA VAL A 173 -23.29 7.92 9.73
C VAL A 173 -23.44 6.40 9.58
N ILE A 174 -22.32 5.69 9.42
CA ILE A 174 -22.30 4.24 9.48
C ILE A 174 -22.05 3.83 10.94
N PRO A 175 -22.92 2.97 11.53
CA PRO A 175 -22.79 2.56 12.91
C PRO A 175 -21.55 1.69 13.11
N LYS A 176 -21.00 1.69 14.33
CA LYS A 176 -19.95 0.76 14.72
C LYS A 176 -20.49 -0.67 14.70
N MET A 177 -19.74 -1.59 14.07
CA MET A 177 -20.14 -2.97 13.86
C MET A 177 -19.14 -3.96 14.46
N GLY A 178 -19.55 -5.20 14.61
CA GLY A 178 -18.70 -6.32 14.98
C GLY A 178 -17.86 -6.09 16.23
N VAL A 179 -16.59 -6.40 16.13
CA VAL A 179 -15.61 -6.29 17.22
C VAL A 179 -15.42 -4.85 17.67
N ILE A 180 -15.39 -3.88 16.75
CA ILE A 180 -15.25 -2.45 17.09
C ILE A 180 -16.40 -1.99 17.99
N LYS A 181 -17.66 -2.40 17.70
CA LYS A 181 -18.82 -2.06 18.55
C LYS A 181 -18.67 -2.60 19.96
N LYS A 182 -18.25 -3.88 20.07
CA LYS A 182 -18.03 -4.54 21.37
C LYS A 182 -16.93 -3.86 22.18
N HIS A 183 -15.78 -3.61 21.55
CA HIS A 183 -14.65 -2.96 22.22
C HIS A 183 -14.93 -1.50 22.57
N ASP A 184 -15.70 -0.78 21.74
CA ASP A 184 -16.11 0.60 22.02
C ASP A 184 -17.02 0.69 23.24
N LYS A 185 -17.95 -0.27 23.42
CA LYS A 185 -18.79 -0.36 24.61
C LYS A 185 -17.94 -0.57 25.87
N ILE A 186 -17.00 -1.54 25.83
CA ILE A 186 -16.09 -1.82 26.95
C ILE A 186 -15.25 -0.57 27.27
N ALA A 187 -14.67 0.09 26.25
CA ALA A 187 -13.85 1.27 26.46
C ALA A 187 -14.63 2.44 27.09
N MET A 188 -15.91 2.59 26.74
CA MET A 188 -16.78 3.63 27.34
C MET A 188 -17.17 3.33 28.79
N GLU A 189 -17.49 2.08 29.10
CA GLU A 189 -17.97 1.66 30.42
C GLU A 189 -16.83 1.51 31.43
N THR A 190 -15.71 0.93 31.02
CA THR A 190 -14.60 0.56 31.93
C THR A 190 -13.34 1.41 31.76
N GLY A 191 -13.21 2.14 30.65
CA GLY A 191 -11.97 2.84 30.29
C GLY A 191 -10.89 1.93 29.68
N VAL A 192 -11.14 0.59 29.57
CA VAL A 192 -10.21 -0.36 28.99
C VAL A 192 -10.27 -0.26 27.46
N VAL A 193 -9.24 0.28 26.85
CA VAL A 193 -9.15 0.51 25.38
C VAL A 193 -8.47 -0.62 24.62
N CYS A 194 -7.73 -1.47 25.34
CA CYS A 194 -7.05 -2.63 24.80
C CYS A 194 -7.62 -3.89 25.47
N THR A 195 -8.22 -4.78 24.68
CA THR A 195 -8.70 -6.08 25.13
C THR A 195 -7.69 -7.14 24.75
N THR A 196 -6.56 -7.18 25.45
CA THR A 196 -5.57 -8.26 25.32
C THR A 196 -5.78 -9.29 26.39
N ASP A 197 -6.29 -10.46 26.04
CA ASP A 197 -6.21 -11.65 26.88
C ASP A 197 -4.87 -12.39 26.73
N VAL A 198 -3.92 -11.86 25.99
CA VAL A 198 -2.60 -12.49 25.82
C VAL A 198 -1.56 -11.41 25.52
N SER A 199 -0.53 -11.33 26.37
CA SER A 199 0.77 -10.79 26.03
C SER A 199 1.29 -11.49 24.76
N LEU A 200 1.67 -10.70 23.75
CA LEU A 200 2.46 -11.22 22.63
C LEU A 200 3.88 -11.48 23.19
N ASP A 201 4.07 -12.63 23.82
CA ASP A 201 5.37 -13.02 24.36
C ASP A 201 6.40 -13.09 23.24
N GLY A 202 7.40 -12.23 23.33
CA GLY A 202 8.73 -12.49 22.80
C GLY A 202 9.18 -11.78 21.53
N VAL A 203 8.46 -10.80 20.98
CA VAL A 203 9.03 -9.92 19.95
C VAL A 203 8.80 -8.47 20.35
N GLU A 204 9.77 -7.92 21.06
CA GLU A 204 9.91 -6.46 21.19
C GLU A 204 10.19 -5.86 19.80
N ILE A 205 9.15 -5.38 19.15
CA ILE A 205 9.36 -4.32 18.17
C ILE A 205 9.64 -3.10 19.04
N GLN A 206 10.89 -2.66 19.05
CA GLN A 206 11.24 -1.34 19.55
C GLN A 206 10.53 -0.32 18.64
N ALA A 207 9.24 -0.06 18.92
CA ALA A 207 8.63 1.16 18.46
C ALA A 207 9.49 2.29 19.02
N PRO A 208 9.99 3.22 18.20
CA PRO A 208 10.77 4.34 18.71
C PRO A 208 9.95 4.98 19.82
N ASP A 209 10.57 5.14 21.00
CA ASP A 209 9.91 5.73 22.14
C ASP A 209 9.56 7.17 21.79
N PHE A 210 8.27 7.42 21.57
CA PHE A 210 7.76 8.71 21.15
C PHE A 210 8.13 9.82 22.17
N GLU A 211 8.24 9.49 23.46
CA GLU A 211 8.65 10.40 24.50
C GLU A 211 10.17 10.67 24.49
N SER A 212 10.98 9.70 24.05
CA SER A 212 12.44 9.90 23.94
C SER A 212 12.82 10.72 22.70
N ILE A 213 12.03 10.66 21.64
CA ILE A 213 12.27 11.41 20.38
C ILE A 213 11.77 12.85 20.51
N ILE A 214 10.63 13.06 21.19
CA ILE A 214 10.12 14.39 21.55
C ILE A 214 10.48 14.65 23.02
N GLY A 215 11.75 14.86 23.29
CA GLY A 215 12.16 15.38 24.60
C GLY A 215 11.31 16.62 24.95
N GLU A 216 11.02 16.84 26.24
CA GLU A 216 10.11 17.86 26.77
C GLU A 216 10.29 19.29 26.19
N ASN A 217 11.37 19.56 25.47
CA ASN A 217 11.74 20.83 24.84
C ASN A 217 11.81 20.84 23.30
N SER A 218 11.50 19.75 22.61
CA SER A 218 11.55 19.72 21.14
C SER A 218 10.29 20.37 20.55
N LYS A 219 10.43 21.53 19.92
CA LYS A 219 9.38 22.14 19.12
C LYS A 219 9.17 21.27 17.87
N ALA A 220 8.07 20.52 17.82
CA ALA A 220 7.70 19.72 16.65
C ALA A 220 7.69 20.62 15.40
N ARG A 221 8.42 20.20 14.36
CA ARG A 221 8.60 20.96 13.12
C ARG A 221 7.95 20.21 11.95
N PRO A 222 6.67 20.45 11.66
CA PRO A 222 5.96 19.74 10.60
C PRO A 222 6.59 19.92 9.22
N TRP A 223 7.33 21.01 9.03
CA TRP A 223 8.01 21.35 7.78
C TRP A 223 9.07 20.33 7.37
N ASN A 224 9.67 19.61 8.32
CA ASN A 224 10.66 18.57 8.05
C ASN A 224 10.10 17.41 7.24
N PHE A 225 8.80 17.16 7.35
CA PHE A 225 8.08 16.18 6.55
C PHE A 225 7.40 16.82 5.33
N LEU A 226 6.71 17.95 5.53
CA LEU A 226 5.89 18.56 4.48
C LEU A 226 6.74 19.11 3.31
N VAL A 227 7.88 19.76 3.59
CA VAL A 227 8.70 20.37 2.53
C VAL A 227 9.28 19.32 1.57
N PRO A 228 9.92 18.22 2.03
CA PRO A 228 10.35 17.15 1.13
C PRO A 228 9.21 16.57 0.29
N LEU A 229 8.03 16.42 0.88
CA LEU A 229 6.87 15.86 0.20
C LEU A 229 6.33 16.79 -0.90
N VAL A 230 6.22 18.09 -0.60
CA VAL A 230 5.81 19.10 -1.57
C VAL A 230 6.82 19.19 -2.72
N VAL A 231 8.11 19.10 -2.41
CA VAL A 231 9.17 19.10 -3.43
C VAL A 231 9.10 17.83 -4.29
N LEU A 232 8.95 16.65 -3.68
CA LEU A 232 8.75 15.39 -4.39
C LEU A 232 7.60 15.50 -5.40
N VAL A 233 6.42 15.93 -4.94
CA VAL A 233 5.23 16.07 -5.79
C VAL A 233 5.43 17.15 -6.86
N GLY A 234 5.91 18.33 -6.45
CA GLY A 234 6.10 19.48 -7.33
C GLY A 234 7.09 19.18 -8.46
N VAL A 235 8.25 18.60 -8.12
CA VAL A 235 9.26 18.23 -9.13
C VAL A 235 8.77 17.10 -10.03
N THR A 236 8.04 16.12 -9.49
CA THR A 236 7.44 15.07 -10.32
C THR A 236 6.53 15.66 -11.39
N ILE A 237 5.67 16.61 -11.02
CA ILE A 237 4.74 17.26 -11.98
C ILE A 237 5.49 18.13 -12.97
N LEU A 238 6.43 18.96 -12.50
CA LEU A 238 7.21 19.86 -13.35
C LEU A 238 8.14 19.13 -14.33
N ALA A 239 8.54 17.91 -14.03
CA ALA A 239 9.37 17.06 -14.87
C ALA A 239 8.55 16.06 -15.71
N ASP A 240 7.36 16.45 -16.19
CA ASP A 240 6.48 15.62 -17.03
C ASP A 240 6.13 14.26 -16.41
N ILE A 241 5.75 14.29 -15.13
CA ILE A 241 5.40 13.10 -14.35
C ILE A 241 6.60 12.15 -14.15
N ASN A 242 7.77 12.70 -14.02
CA ASN A 242 8.98 11.93 -13.73
C ASN A 242 9.16 11.72 -12.22
N VAL A 243 8.65 10.58 -11.71
CA VAL A 243 8.71 10.24 -10.28
C VAL A 243 10.15 10.09 -9.78
N MET A 244 11.08 9.63 -10.63
CA MET A 244 12.50 9.50 -10.27
C MET A 244 13.12 10.87 -9.96
N ALA A 245 12.84 11.88 -10.79
CA ALA A 245 13.30 13.24 -10.55
C ALA A 245 12.71 13.81 -9.24
N GLY A 246 11.43 13.55 -8.98
CA GLY A 246 10.77 13.93 -7.74
C GLY A 246 11.41 13.30 -6.50
N CYS A 247 11.68 11.99 -6.55
CA CYS A 247 12.35 11.27 -5.47
C CYS A 247 13.76 11.83 -5.20
N MET A 248 14.56 12.04 -6.24
CA MET A 248 15.91 12.62 -6.09
C MET A 248 15.87 13.99 -5.44
N ALA A 249 14.95 14.85 -5.87
CA ALA A 249 14.76 16.18 -5.29
C ALA A 249 14.28 16.10 -3.83
N GLY A 250 13.33 15.21 -3.52
CA GLY A 250 12.85 14.93 -2.16
C GLY A 250 13.97 14.46 -1.23
N ILE A 251 14.80 13.51 -1.67
CA ILE A 251 15.98 13.03 -0.93
C ILE A 251 16.97 14.19 -0.68
N ALA A 252 17.30 14.95 -1.71
CA ALA A 252 18.25 16.06 -1.60
C ALA A 252 17.76 17.12 -0.59
N VAL A 253 16.50 17.51 -0.67
CA VAL A 253 15.88 18.48 0.26
C VAL A 253 15.84 17.92 1.67
N THR A 254 15.45 16.65 1.85
CA THR A 254 15.45 15.99 3.18
C THR A 254 16.86 16.03 3.77
N ALA A 255 17.88 15.59 3.03
CA ALA A 255 19.26 15.58 3.48
C ALA A 255 19.76 16.99 3.87
N VAL A 256 19.51 18.01 3.02
CA VAL A 256 19.88 19.40 3.30
C VAL A 256 19.19 19.94 4.55
N LEU A 257 17.87 19.70 4.69
CA LEU A 257 17.12 20.16 5.88
C LEU A 257 17.65 19.52 7.17
N MET A 258 17.95 18.22 7.14
CA MET A 258 18.44 17.50 8.32
C MET A 258 19.86 17.90 8.70
N LEU A 259 20.75 18.10 7.72
CA LEU A 259 22.10 18.62 7.94
C LEU A 259 22.07 20.07 8.48
N ALA A 260 21.28 20.95 7.88
CA ALA A 260 21.16 22.34 8.32
C ALA A 260 20.63 22.46 9.75
N GLN A 261 19.75 21.54 10.15
CA GLN A 261 19.22 21.47 11.53
C GLN A 261 20.12 20.67 12.48
N ARG A 262 21.22 20.10 11.99
CA ARG A 262 22.17 19.24 12.75
C ARG A 262 21.46 18.03 13.41
N LYS A 263 20.40 17.54 12.80
CA LYS A 263 19.68 16.36 13.27
C LYS A 263 20.40 15.06 12.93
N ILE A 264 21.05 15.04 11.77
CA ILE A 264 21.75 13.87 11.24
C ILE A 264 23.14 14.33 10.78
N LYS A 265 24.15 13.51 10.98
CA LYS A 265 25.51 13.73 10.43
C LYS A 265 25.58 13.24 9.00
N LEU A 266 26.55 13.76 8.23
CA LEU A 266 26.72 13.35 6.83
C LEU A 266 26.95 11.84 6.68
N ALA A 267 27.70 11.21 7.58
CA ALA A 267 27.93 9.77 7.58
C ALA A 267 26.60 9.00 7.78
N GLU A 268 25.74 9.46 8.69
CA GLU A 268 24.46 8.83 8.99
C GLU A 268 23.49 8.91 7.80
N ILE A 269 23.61 9.91 6.91
CA ILE A 269 22.83 9.98 5.66
C ILE A 269 23.17 8.78 4.77
N PHE A 270 24.44 8.45 4.61
CA PHE A 270 24.86 7.32 3.79
C PHE A 270 24.44 5.99 4.41
N ASP A 271 24.56 5.85 5.75
CA ASP A 271 24.11 4.65 6.46
C ASP A 271 22.59 4.45 6.32
N ASN A 272 21.80 5.52 6.50
CA ASN A 272 20.35 5.47 6.31
C ASN A 272 19.99 5.21 4.85
N ALA A 273 20.69 5.79 3.89
CA ALA A 273 20.48 5.52 2.47
C ALA A 273 20.74 4.04 2.16
N TYR A 274 21.82 3.46 2.70
CA TYR A 274 22.14 2.06 2.55
C TYR A 274 21.03 1.16 3.15
N GLN A 275 20.57 1.44 4.36
CA GLN A 275 19.47 0.71 4.99
C GLN A 275 18.16 0.85 4.20
N GLY A 276 17.91 2.04 3.66
CA GLY A 276 16.76 2.28 2.79
C GLY A 276 16.78 1.42 1.52
N VAL A 277 17.93 1.29 0.87
CA VAL A 277 18.09 0.37 -0.28
C VAL A 277 17.86 -1.07 0.15
N LEU A 278 18.46 -1.49 1.28
CA LEU A 278 18.32 -2.86 1.80
C LEU A 278 16.85 -3.20 2.10
N SER A 279 16.05 -2.27 2.59
CA SER A 279 14.62 -2.49 2.88
C SER A 279 13.82 -2.85 1.63
N MET A 280 14.28 -2.42 0.44
CA MET A 280 13.60 -2.71 -0.85
C MET A 280 14.09 -4.00 -1.53
N VAL A 281 15.15 -4.63 -1.03
CA VAL A 281 15.73 -5.83 -1.66
C VAL A 281 14.73 -6.99 -1.76
N MET A 282 13.91 -7.19 -0.73
CA MET A 282 12.90 -8.25 -0.75
C MET A 282 11.85 -8.02 -1.85
N ILE A 283 11.38 -6.80 -2.01
CA ILE A 283 10.43 -6.42 -3.08
C ILE A 283 11.07 -6.62 -4.44
N CYS A 284 12.34 -6.20 -4.61
CA CYS A 284 13.09 -6.43 -5.85
C CYS A 284 13.25 -7.93 -6.18
N ALA A 285 13.50 -8.77 -5.18
CA ALA A 285 13.59 -10.21 -5.35
C ALA A 285 12.24 -10.82 -5.79
N ILE A 286 11.15 -10.40 -5.15
CA ILE A 286 9.79 -10.83 -5.50
C ILE A 286 9.48 -10.45 -6.96
N ILE A 287 9.74 -9.20 -7.37
CA ILE A 287 9.53 -8.74 -8.75
C ILE A 287 10.35 -9.58 -9.75
N THR A 288 11.61 -9.86 -9.43
CA THR A 288 12.47 -10.68 -10.29
C THR A 288 11.90 -12.08 -10.51
N MET A 289 11.51 -12.75 -9.42
CA MET A 289 10.95 -14.11 -9.48
C MET A 289 9.62 -14.12 -10.23
N ALA A 290 8.77 -13.15 -10.02
CA ALA A 290 7.49 -13.05 -10.69
C ALA A 290 7.63 -12.78 -12.19
N LEU A 291 8.52 -11.87 -12.62
CA LEU A 291 8.78 -11.65 -14.04
C LEU A 291 9.41 -12.87 -14.69
N THR A 292 10.25 -13.62 -13.97
CA THR A 292 10.75 -14.92 -14.44
C THR A 292 9.62 -15.92 -14.63
N LEU A 293 8.65 -15.96 -13.69
CA LEU A 293 7.46 -16.82 -13.81
C LEU A 293 6.62 -16.43 -15.02
N VAL A 294 6.46 -15.12 -15.28
CA VAL A 294 5.77 -14.63 -16.49
C VAL A 294 6.44 -15.16 -17.75
N GLN A 295 7.77 -15.07 -17.86
CA GLN A 295 8.52 -15.59 -19.02
C GLN A 295 8.32 -17.10 -19.22
N ILE A 296 8.28 -17.86 -18.11
CA ILE A 296 8.03 -19.30 -18.15
C ILE A 296 6.59 -19.59 -18.59
N ASN A 297 5.62 -18.91 -18.02
CA ASN A 297 4.20 -19.07 -18.33
C ASN A 297 3.92 -18.75 -19.80
N THR A 298 4.49 -17.67 -20.33
CA THR A 298 4.39 -17.31 -21.74
C THR A 298 5.01 -18.39 -22.64
N ALA A 299 6.20 -18.89 -22.30
CA ALA A 299 6.87 -19.93 -23.04
C ALA A 299 6.13 -21.30 -23.02
N THR A 300 5.31 -21.56 -22.01
CA THR A 300 4.46 -22.77 -21.92
C THR A 300 3.10 -22.62 -22.61
N GLY A 301 2.77 -21.41 -23.11
CA GLY A 301 1.45 -21.12 -23.71
C GLY A 301 0.30 -21.08 -22.72
N MET A 302 0.62 -20.94 -21.42
CA MET A 302 -0.41 -20.91 -20.37
C MET A 302 -1.43 -19.77 -20.53
N PRO A 303 -1.04 -18.53 -20.90
CA PRO A 303 -2.02 -17.46 -21.12
C PRO A 303 -3.01 -17.79 -22.23
N ASP A 304 -2.53 -18.34 -23.38
CA ASP A 304 -3.39 -18.71 -24.51
C ASP A 304 -4.36 -19.83 -24.13
N PHE A 305 -3.88 -20.82 -23.37
CA PHE A 305 -4.71 -21.90 -22.86
C PHE A 305 -5.84 -21.37 -21.95
N VAL A 306 -5.52 -20.49 -21.00
CA VAL A 306 -6.52 -19.90 -20.10
C VAL A 306 -7.53 -19.05 -20.89
N VAL A 307 -7.06 -18.24 -21.84
CA VAL A 307 -7.92 -17.44 -22.72
C VAL A 307 -8.87 -18.34 -23.52
N SER A 308 -8.37 -19.46 -24.09
CA SER A 308 -9.20 -20.38 -24.87
C SER A 308 -10.36 -21.00 -24.09
N ILE A 309 -10.18 -21.23 -22.78
CA ILE A 309 -11.21 -21.79 -21.90
C ILE A 309 -12.18 -20.69 -21.43
N LEU A 310 -11.66 -19.51 -21.05
CA LEU A 310 -12.47 -18.48 -20.40
C LEU A 310 -13.22 -17.59 -21.41
N LYS A 311 -12.66 -17.34 -22.58
CA LYS A 311 -13.28 -16.48 -23.60
C LYS A 311 -14.73 -16.88 -23.98
N PRO A 312 -15.06 -18.18 -24.17
CA PRO A 312 -16.43 -18.56 -24.53
C PRO A 312 -17.45 -18.44 -23.39
N ILE A 313 -16.97 -18.31 -22.14
CA ILE A 313 -17.81 -18.32 -20.93
C ILE A 313 -18.00 -16.89 -20.39
N LEU A 314 -17.00 -16.02 -20.59
CA LEU A 314 -16.96 -14.69 -19.98
C LEU A 314 -17.49 -13.62 -20.92
N HIS A 315 -18.35 -12.77 -20.41
CA HIS A 315 -18.75 -11.53 -21.06
C HIS A 315 -17.76 -10.41 -20.71
N GLY A 316 -17.25 -9.68 -21.72
CA GLY A 316 -16.20 -8.67 -21.53
C GLY A 316 -16.56 -7.61 -20.47
N ALA A 317 -17.83 -7.13 -20.45
CA ALA A 317 -18.31 -6.18 -19.45
C ALA A 317 -18.16 -6.64 -17.99
N LEU A 318 -18.25 -7.95 -17.75
CA LEU A 318 -18.14 -8.52 -16.41
C LEU A 318 -16.70 -8.81 -15.99
N LEU A 319 -15.75 -8.77 -16.93
CA LEU A 319 -14.35 -9.11 -16.65
C LEU A 319 -13.75 -8.34 -15.47
N PRO A 320 -13.87 -6.99 -15.36
CA PRO A 320 -13.30 -6.24 -14.25
C PRO A 320 -13.90 -6.66 -12.89
N ALA A 321 -15.20 -6.88 -12.84
CA ALA A 321 -15.90 -7.30 -11.63
C ALA A 321 -15.48 -8.71 -11.18
N ILE A 322 -15.34 -9.64 -12.13
CA ILE A 322 -14.89 -11.01 -11.88
C ILE A 322 -13.44 -11.01 -11.41
N VAL A 323 -12.57 -10.25 -12.07
CA VAL A 323 -11.16 -10.08 -11.67
C VAL A 323 -11.08 -9.55 -10.25
N PHE A 324 -11.82 -8.47 -9.93
CA PHE A 324 -11.83 -7.91 -8.59
C PHE A 324 -12.31 -8.93 -7.56
N ALA A 325 -13.48 -9.55 -7.77
CA ALA A 325 -14.07 -10.49 -6.83
C ALA A 325 -13.18 -11.71 -6.58
N PHE A 326 -12.66 -12.32 -7.65
CA PHE A 326 -11.77 -13.48 -7.55
C PHE A 326 -10.46 -13.13 -6.84
N CYS A 327 -9.80 -12.06 -7.27
CA CYS A 327 -8.51 -11.66 -6.71
C CYS A 327 -8.64 -11.12 -5.28
N ALA A 328 -9.76 -10.50 -4.91
CA ALA A 328 -10.02 -10.08 -3.53
C ALA A 328 -10.20 -11.29 -2.59
N VAL A 329 -10.88 -12.34 -3.04
CA VAL A 329 -10.98 -13.61 -2.30
C VAL A 329 -9.62 -14.29 -2.20
N TYR A 330 -8.85 -14.33 -3.29
CA TYR A 330 -7.48 -14.86 -3.29
C TYR A 330 -6.60 -14.12 -2.27
N SER A 331 -6.60 -12.77 -2.28
CA SER A 331 -5.80 -11.96 -1.37
C SER A 331 -6.21 -12.15 0.09
N PHE A 332 -7.52 -12.30 0.36
CA PHE A 332 -8.05 -12.51 1.69
C PHE A 332 -7.54 -13.81 2.33
N PHE A 333 -7.42 -14.89 1.56
CA PHE A 333 -6.94 -16.18 2.05
C PHE A 333 -5.45 -16.42 1.85
N GLY A 334 -4.89 -15.94 0.75
CA GLY A 334 -3.53 -16.23 0.32
C GLY A 334 -2.50 -15.18 0.70
N GLY A 335 -2.93 -13.96 1.01
CA GLY A 335 -2.08 -12.86 1.46
C GLY A 335 -1.10 -12.29 0.45
N GLY A 336 -1.04 -12.85 -0.73
CA GLY A 336 -0.09 -12.44 -1.78
C GLY A 336 -0.54 -11.18 -2.53
N PHE A 337 -0.62 -10.03 -1.89
CA PHE A 337 -1.10 -8.81 -2.57
C PHE A 337 -0.05 -8.17 -3.50
N TRP A 338 1.24 -8.32 -3.24
CA TRP A 338 2.30 -7.86 -4.14
C TRP A 338 2.49 -8.79 -5.35
N ASP A 339 2.55 -10.09 -5.11
CA ASP A 339 2.75 -11.12 -6.12
C ASP A 339 1.47 -11.44 -6.90
N MET A 340 0.28 -11.22 -6.33
CA MET A 340 -1.00 -11.44 -6.99
C MET A 340 -1.10 -10.73 -8.35
N ALA A 341 -0.74 -9.46 -8.41
CA ALA A 341 -0.78 -8.72 -9.66
C ALA A 341 0.15 -9.31 -10.73
N MET A 342 1.33 -9.76 -10.32
CA MET A 342 2.30 -10.39 -11.20
C MET A 342 1.85 -11.77 -11.67
N ILE A 343 1.07 -12.50 -10.86
CA ILE A 343 0.50 -13.80 -11.22
C ILE A 343 -0.67 -13.63 -12.19
N PHE A 344 -1.55 -12.67 -11.96
CA PHE A 344 -2.80 -12.55 -12.71
C PHE A 344 -2.75 -11.59 -13.88
N MET A 345 -1.89 -10.55 -13.92
CA MET A 345 -1.77 -9.66 -15.09
C MET A 345 -1.45 -10.39 -16.40
N PRO A 346 -0.54 -11.39 -16.43
CA PRO A 346 -0.28 -12.19 -17.64
C PRO A 346 -1.49 -12.92 -18.18
N ILE A 347 -2.52 -13.12 -17.38
CA ILE A 347 -3.78 -13.78 -17.75
C ILE A 347 -4.83 -12.72 -18.09
N VAL A 348 -4.98 -11.71 -17.23
CA VAL A 348 -6.02 -10.69 -17.34
C VAL A 348 -5.86 -9.80 -18.56
N VAL A 349 -4.61 -9.38 -18.87
CA VAL A 349 -4.36 -8.51 -20.03
C VAL A 349 -4.64 -9.20 -21.36
N PRO A 350 -4.11 -10.41 -21.65
CA PRO A 350 -4.47 -11.13 -22.87
C PRO A 350 -5.97 -11.47 -22.95
N LEU A 351 -6.60 -11.80 -21.82
CA LEU A 351 -8.02 -12.10 -21.78
C LEU A 351 -8.88 -10.85 -22.10
N ALA A 352 -8.53 -9.69 -21.55
CA ALA A 352 -9.19 -8.42 -21.87
C ALA A 352 -9.09 -8.11 -23.38
N ASN A 353 -7.88 -8.23 -23.95
CA ASN A 353 -7.65 -8.03 -25.38
C ASN A 353 -8.45 -9.02 -26.24
N ALA A 354 -8.52 -10.29 -25.83
CA ALA A 354 -9.29 -11.33 -26.55
C ALA A 354 -10.80 -11.11 -26.50
N LEU A 355 -11.31 -10.46 -25.44
CA LEU A 355 -12.70 -10.09 -25.27
C LEU A 355 -13.03 -8.70 -25.86
N GLY A 356 -12.04 -7.98 -26.39
CA GLY A 356 -12.21 -6.65 -26.98
C GLY A 356 -12.45 -5.54 -25.93
N VAL A 357 -12.01 -5.75 -24.68
CA VAL A 357 -12.13 -4.80 -23.57
C VAL A 357 -10.80 -4.10 -23.33
N ASP A 358 -10.82 -2.80 -23.03
CA ASP A 358 -9.62 -2.07 -22.60
C ASP A 358 -9.04 -2.73 -21.32
N PRO A 359 -7.79 -3.21 -21.33
CA PRO A 359 -7.16 -3.85 -20.19
C PRO A 359 -6.97 -2.92 -18.99
N LEU A 360 -7.11 -1.59 -19.14
CA LEU A 360 -6.95 -0.63 -18.07
C LEU A 360 -7.91 -0.88 -16.90
N LEU A 361 -9.19 -1.12 -17.20
CA LEU A 361 -10.22 -1.34 -16.18
C LEU A 361 -10.03 -2.65 -15.40
N PRO A 362 -9.78 -3.83 -16.05
CA PRO A 362 -9.44 -5.05 -15.32
C PRO A 362 -8.14 -4.94 -14.51
N CYS A 363 -7.14 -4.20 -15.00
CA CYS A 363 -5.91 -3.94 -14.24
C CYS A 363 -6.16 -3.05 -13.02
N ALA A 364 -7.01 -2.02 -13.13
CA ALA A 364 -7.47 -1.25 -11.95
C ALA A 364 -8.18 -2.15 -10.92
N ALA A 365 -8.96 -3.12 -11.37
CA ALA A 365 -9.61 -4.12 -10.52
C ALA A 365 -8.60 -5.00 -9.77
N LEU A 366 -7.48 -5.40 -10.42
CA LEU A 366 -6.37 -6.11 -9.75
C LEU A 366 -5.72 -5.26 -8.66
N VAL A 367 -5.44 -3.99 -8.93
CA VAL A 367 -4.90 -3.06 -7.92
C VAL A 367 -5.85 -2.96 -6.73
N CYS A 368 -7.14 -2.80 -6.97
CA CYS A 368 -8.17 -2.77 -5.94
C CYS A 368 -8.18 -4.04 -5.07
N ALA A 369 -8.05 -5.21 -5.69
CA ALA A 369 -8.03 -6.48 -4.98
C ALA A 369 -6.79 -6.64 -4.10
N SER A 370 -5.64 -6.11 -4.52
CA SER A 370 -4.42 -6.09 -3.69
C SER A 370 -4.60 -5.26 -2.43
N VAL A 371 -5.15 -4.04 -2.56
CA VAL A 371 -5.46 -3.18 -1.40
C VAL A 371 -6.45 -3.86 -0.47
N ALA A 372 -7.46 -4.50 -1.04
CA ALA A 372 -8.47 -5.22 -0.28
C ALA A 372 -7.86 -6.36 0.57
N GLY A 373 -6.90 -7.08 0.01
CA GLY A 373 -6.10 -8.09 0.72
C GLY A 373 -5.23 -7.48 1.82
N SER A 374 -4.48 -6.42 1.52
CA SER A 374 -3.65 -5.73 2.50
C SER A 374 -4.45 -5.28 3.73
N ASN A 375 -5.69 -4.83 3.54
CA ASN A 375 -6.55 -4.37 4.62
C ASN A 375 -7.18 -5.49 5.45
N THR A 376 -7.29 -6.71 4.91
CA THR A 376 -8.13 -7.76 5.51
C THR A 376 -7.42 -9.09 5.76
N TYR A 377 -6.25 -9.34 5.20
CA TYR A 377 -5.50 -10.56 5.46
C TYR A 377 -4.86 -10.54 6.85
N VAL A 378 -5.19 -11.51 7.70
CA VAL A 378 -4.80 -11.54 9.12
C VAL A 378 -3.29 -11.59 9.34
N CYS A 379 -2.56 -12.26 8.45
CA CYS A 379 -1.09 -12.34 8.47
C CYS A 379 -0.45 -11.32 7.52
N GLY A 380 -1.23 -10.39 6.94
CA GLY A 380 -0.71 -9.34 6.07
C GLY A 380 0.14 -8.34 6.83
N ASP A 381 1.16 -7.82 6.16
CA ASP A 381 2.14 -6.92 6.75
C ASP A 381 1.48 -5.69 7.37
N ALA A 382 0.55 -5.05 6.68
CA ALA A 382 -0.16 -3.87 7.16
C ALA A 382 -0.98 -4.17 8.44
N VAL A 383 -1.71 -5.30 8.47
CA VAL A 383 -2.46 -5.76 9.65
C VAL A 383 -1.51 -6.10 10.79
N MET A 384 -0.40 -6.78 10.52
CA MET A 384 0.58 -7.19 11.52
C MET A 384 1.31 -5.99 12.12
N ILE A 385 1.77 -5.03 11.31
CA ILE A 385 2.45 -3.81 11.76
C ILE A 385 1.52 -2.97 12.63
N THR A 386 0.32 -2.69 12.14
CA THR A 386 -0.68 -1.92 12.88
C THR A 386 -1.04 -2.59 14.20
N SER A 387 -1.27 -3.92 14.18
CA SER A 387 -1.63 -4.67 15.37
C SER A 387 -0.54 -4.64 16.44
N ARG A 388 0.72 -4.81 16.03
CA ARG A 388 1.87 -4.77 16.94
C ARG A 388 2.08 -3.38 17.53
N ALA A 389 2.02 -2.33 16.69
CA ALA A 389 2.17 -0.95 17.16
C ALA A 389 1.06 -0.53 18.15
N LEU A 390 -0.13 -1.10 18.02
CA LEU A 390 -1.28 -0.85 18.88
C LEU A 390 -1.46 -1.86 20.04
N ASP A 391 -0.58 -2.85 20.17
CA ASP A 391 -0.67 -3.97 21.15
C ASP A 391 -2.04 -4.67 21.11
N ILE A 392 -2.52 -4.99 19.91
CA ILE A 392 -3.74 -5.77 19.71
C ILE A 392 -3.43 -7.04 18.90
N LYS A 393 -4.26 -8.06 19.06
CA LYS A 393 -4.12 -9.28 18.25
C LYS A 393 -4.50 -8.98 16.79
N PRO A 394 -3.71 -9.43 15.80
CA PRO A 394 -4.03 -9.27 14.37
C PRO A 394 -5.43 -9.75 14.01
N TYR A 395 -5.91 -10.82 14.65
CA TYR A 395 -7.26 -11.32 14.50
C TYR A 395 -8.34 -10.26 14.85
N TYR A 396 -8.17 -9.52 15.95
CA TYR A 396 -9.12 -8.48 16.33
C TYR A 396 -9.04 -7.27 15.41
N GLN A 397 -7.84 -6.95 14.88
CA GLN A 397 -7.66 -5.93 13.87
C GLN A 397 -8.43 -6.29 12.60
N MET A 398 -8.22 -7.48 12.07
CA MET A 398 -8.91 -8.00 10.89
C MET A 398 -10.43 -8.03 11.10
N MET A 399 -10.91 -8.64 12.20
CA MET A 399 -12.34 -8.74 12.50
C MET A 399 -13.01 -7.40 12.76
N GLY A 400 -12.24 -6.38 13.18
CA GLY A 400 -12.71 -5.00 13.29
C GLY A 400 -12.90 -4.35 11.92
N THR A 401 -11.98 -4.60 11.00
CA THR A 401 -12.01 -4.06 9.62
C THR A 401 -13.05 -4.76 8.74
N LEU A 402 -13.20 -6.07 8.90
CA LEU A 402 -13.95 -6.95 7.99
C LEU A 402 -15.40 -6.49 7.67
N PRO A 403 -16.25 -6.06 8.62
CA PRO A 403 -17.62 -5.64 8.31
C PRO A 403 -17.66 -4.44 7.34
N TYR A 404 -16.73 -3.52 7.46
CA TYR A 404 -16.64 -2.33 6.60
C TYR A 404 -15.98 -2.67 5.26
N ALA A 405 -14.98 -3.56 5.27
CA ALA A 405 -14.37 -4.07 4.05
C ALA A 405 -15.40 -4.79 3.17
N VAL A 406 -16.29 -5.60 3.76
CA VAL A 406 -17.38 -6.26 3.01
C VAL A 406 -18.30 -5.24 2.33
N ILE A 407 -18.63 -4.13 3.00
CA ILE A 407 -19.40 -3.04 2.36
C ILE A 407 -18.63 -2.49 1.16
N SER A 408 -17.33 -2.18 1.34
CA SER A 408 -16.48 -1.67 0.27
C SER A 408 -16.32 -2.69 -0.87
N TYR A 409 -16.21 -3.99 -0.58
CA TYR A 409 -16.16 -5.06 -1.59
C TYR A 409 -17.43 -5.08 -2.46
N LEU A 410 -18.59 -5.13 -1.82
CA LEU A 410 -19.86 -5.24 -2.53
C LEU A 410 -20.12 -4.01 -3.41
N LEU A 411 -19.88 -2.81 -2.87
CA LEU A 411 -20.03 -1.57 -3.64
C LEU A 411 -19.05 -1.51 -4.80
N SER A 412 -17.81 -1.96 -4.60
CA SER A 412 -16.79 -1.98 -5.68
C SER A 412 -17.17 -2.95 -6.80
N ILE A 413 -17.69 -4.13 -6.48
CA ILE A 413 -18.20 -5.07 -7.49
C ILE A 413 -19.31 -4.41 -8.31
N VAL A 414 -20.27 -3.74 -7.66
CA VAL A 414 -21.34 -3.02 -8.35
C VAL A 414 -20.79 -1.94 -9.28
N CYS A 415 -19.81 -1.14 -8.80
CA CYS A 415 -19.18 -0.12 -9.64
C CYS A 415 -18.44 -0.74 -10.84
N PHE A 416 -17.70 -1.84 -10.65
CA PHE A 416 -17.03 -2.52 -11.76
C PHE A 416 -18.02 -3.11 -12.78
N VAL A 417 -19.14 -3.66 -12.32
CA VAL A 417 -20.21 -4.13 -13.22
C VAL A 417 -20.79 -2.96 -14.02
N VAL A 418 -21.21 -1.88 -13.36
CA VAL A 418 -21.80 -0.72 -14.02
C VAL A 418 -20.85 -0.11 -15.04
N VAL A 419 -19.61 0.17 -14.66
CA VAL A 419 -18.61 0.78 -15.55
C VAL A 419 -18.19 -0.19 -16.66
N GLY A 420 -18.12 -1.48 -16.38
CA GLY A 420 -17.86 -2.49 -17.40
C GLY A 420 -18.90 -2.52 -18.52
N PHE A 421 -20.18 -2.33 -18.18
CA PHE A 421 -21.25 -2.21 -19.18
C PHE A 421 -21.30 -0.86 -19.89
N LEU A 422 -20.82 0.22 -19.26
CA LEU A 422 -20.79 1.56 -19.87
C LEU A 422 -19.62 1.73 -20.86
N ASN A 423 -18.56 0.96 -20.71
CA ASN A 423 -17.35 1.04 -21.54
C ASN A 423 -17.30 0.00 -22.68
N LEU A 424 -18.33 -0.78 -22.87
CA LEU A 424 -18.57 -1.64 -24.03
C LEU A 424 -19.46 -0.92 -25.04
#